data_750de386dde24b890aa3e876270d5396
#
_entry.id   750de386dde24b890aa3e876270d5396
#
_cell.length_a   1.000
_cell.length_b   1.000
_cell.length_c   1.000
_cell.angle_alpha   90.00
_cell.angle_beta   90.00
_cell.angle_gamma   90.00
#
_symmetry.space_group_name_H-M   'P 1'
#
loop_
_entity.id
_entity.type
_entity.pdbx_description
1 polymer ?
#
loop_
_entity_poly.entity_id
_entity_poly.type
_entity_poly.pdbx_seq_one_letter_code
_entity_poly.pdbx_strand_id
1 'polypeptide(L)'
;MSDIAIDNLSVVFPDGTVGLDEVSLTVNSGEFVALVGPSGSGKTTLLRSVAGFIEPSSGSIALDGTDVSLTPPEKRDMGMVFQQHAVWPHMSVAQNVAYPLQRRGVGKQEQRQRVEATLEQVGLAGYGKRRPSTLSGGQRQRVALARAIVSTPKVLLLDEALSALDEPLRDSLRRELVTLTRESDLTTVHVTHDRKEAIAIADRIALLRDGQLEQFDTPHTIVTRPATPWVASFIADATLLDGRVEDGQVITEDPAFAWDLSEVEMIGDPTSQVTVAVLPGAVTVGSELGPQSRRGEITSVLFEVTGYSVNVQVGSVVFRARTSTAMRPEVGQAVAVSIARPLVYPM
;
A
#
# COMPACT_ATOMS: atom_id res chain seq x y z
N MET A 1 -19.11 6.12 12.51
CA MET A 1 -18.24 6.49 11.37
C MET A 1 -17.33 7.58 11.84
N SER A 2 -16.05 7.53 11.50
CA SER A 2 -15.08 8.56 11.92
C SER A 2 -14.08 8.81 10.82
N ASP A 3 -13.87 10.08 10.49
CA ASP A 3 -12.78 10.52 9.65
C ASP A 3 -11.51 10.75 10.47
N ILE A 4 -10.37 10.67 9.80
CA ILE A 4 -9.06 11.00 10.38
C ILE A 4 -8.48 12.13 9.52
N ALA A 5 -8.30 13.31 10.10
CA ALA A 5 -7.61 14.41 9.46
C ALA A 5 -6.21 14.57 10.07
N ILE A 6 -5.21 14.60 9.22
CA ILE A 6 -3.80 14.81 9.58
C ILE A 6 -3.36 16.07 8.85
N ASP A 7 -2.86 17.06 9.59
CA ASP A 7 -2.48 18.36 9.07
C ASP A 7 -1.05 18.72 9.47
N ASN A 8 -0.17 18.86 8.48
CA ASN A 8 1.24 19.26 8.59
C ASN A 8 1.98 18.50 9.70
N LEU A 9 1.73 17.19 9.81
CA LEU A 9 2.25 16.35 10.89
C LEU A 9 3.74 16.09 10.72
N SER A 10 4.54 16.51 11.72
CA SER A 10 5.96 16.20 11.78
C SER A 10 6.30 15.45 13.05
N VAL A 11 7.24 14.51 12.93
CA VAL A 11 7.79 13.74 14.06
C VAL A 11 9.31 13.75 13.97
N VAL A 12 9.96 14.33 14.97
CA VAL A 12 11.42 14.32 15.13
C VAL A 12 11.75 13.56 16.40
N PHE A 13 12.55 12.51 16.30
CA PHE A 13 12.98 11.72 17.44
C PHE A 13 14.07 12.42 18.26
N PRO A 14 14.31 12.02 19.53
CA PRO A 14 15.30 12.68 20.40
C PRO A 14 16.74 12.65 19.87
N ASP A 15 17.07 11.71 18.99
CA ASP A 15 18.37 11.61 18.32
C ASP A 15 18.49 12.52 17.08
N GLY A 16 17.46 13.31 16.78
CA GLY A 16 17.38 14.20 15.63
C GLY A 16 16.88 13.53 14.35
N THR A 17 16.57 12.23 14.38
CA THR A 17 16.03 11.53 13.20
C THR A 17 14.62 12.05 12.88
N VAL A 18 14.41 12.47 11.63
CA VAL A 18 13.08 12.88 11.13
C VAL A 18 12.30 11.63 10.73
N GLY A 19 11.22 11.35 11.44
CA GLY A 19 10.34 10.22 11.15
C GLY A 19 9.18 10.59 10.23
N LEU A 20 8.67 11.84 10.34
CA LEU A 20 7.66 12.44 9.45
C LEU A 20 7.99 13.92 9.26
N ASP A 21 7.71 14.43 8.08
CA ASP A 21 7.96 15.80 7.68
C ASP A 21 6.74 16.37 6.94
N GLU A 22 5.98 17.22 7.62
CA GLU A 22 4.80 17.95 7.13
C GLU A 22 3.75 17.10 6.39
N VAL A 23 3.49 15.89 6.87
CA VAL A 23 2.52 14.98 6.26
C VAL A 23 1.09 15.47 6.48
N SER A 24 0.34 15.67 5.38
CA SER A 24 -1.07 16.06 5.40
C SER A 24 -1.91 15.09 4.56
N LEU A 25 -2.93 14.48 5.16
CA LEU A 25 -3.90 13.64 4.46
C LEU A 25 -5.19 13.51 5.27
N THR A 26 -6.28 13.16 4.58
CA THR A 26 -7.58 12.88 5.23
C THR A 26 -8.06 11.50 4.81
N VAL A 27 -8.33 10.64 5.80
CA VAL A 27 -9.01 9.35 5.63
C VAL A 27 -10.48 9.56 5.89
N ASN A 28 -11.33 9.31 4.90
CA ASN A 28 -12.76 9.50 5.05
C ASN A 28 -13.37 8.37 5.90
N SER A 29 -14.52 8.65 6.49
CA SER A 29 -15.27 7.66 7.26
C SER A 29 -15.60 6.41 6.43
N GLY A 30 -15.30 5.22 6.96
CA GLY A 30 -15.49 3.92 6.29
C GLY A 30 -14.48 3.62 5.18
N GLU A 31 -13.50 4.51 4.94
CA GLU A 31 -12.47 4.31 3.92
C GLU A 31 -11.39 3.35 4.39
N PHE A 32 -10.91 2.50 3.48
CA PHE A 32 -9.75 1.63 3.68
C PHE A 32 -8.52 2.26 3.01
N VAL A 33 -7.61 2.83 3.80
CA VAL A 33 -6.38 3.45 3.31
C VAL A 33 -5.18 2.55 3.58
N ALA A 34 -4.36 2.30 2.56
CA ALA A 34 -3.08 1.64 2.72
C ALA A 34 -1.92 2.65 2.76
N LEU A 35 -1.01 2.50 3.73
CA LEU A 35 0.25 3.23 3.80
C LEU A 35 1.35 2.36 3.19
N VAL A 36 1.99 2.83 2.12
CA VAL A 36 3.00 2.09 1.36
C VAL A 36 4.26 2.94 1.20
N GLY A 37 5.42 2.29 1.12
CA GLY A 37 6.70 2.97 0.92
C GLY A 37 7.87 2.06 1.33
N PRO A 38 9.13 2.45 1.06
CA PRO A 38 10.32 1.72 1.48
C PRO A 38 10.41 1.54 3.00
N SER A 39 11.30 0.66 3.45
CA SER A 39 11.63 0.58 4.88
C SER A 39 12.20 1.92 5.35
N GLY A 40 11.77 2.39 6.52
CA GLY A 40 12.20 3.69 7.07
C GLY A 40 11.46 4.92 6.51
N SER A 41 10.47 4.77 5.61
CA SER A 41 9.75 5.90 5.01
C SER A 41 8.73 6.61 5.92
N GLY A 42 8.59 6.22 7.19
CA GLY A 42 7.69 6.87 8.14
C GLY A 42 6.32 6.21 8.33
N LYS A 43 5.95 5.14 7.60
CA LYS A 43 4.63 4.47 7.69
C LYS A 43 4.20 4.08 9.10
N THR A 44 5.06 3.33 9.79
CA THR A 44 4.81 2.88 11.17
C THR A 44 4.80 4.07 12.14
N THR A 45 5.63 5.09 11.89
CA THR A 45 5.63 6.34 12.66
C THR A 45 4.28 7.04 12.52
N LEU A 46 3.77 7.21 11.29
CA LEU A 46 2.47 7.80 11.03
C LEU A 46 1.34 7.01 11.70
N LEU A 47 1.31 5.69 11.50
CA LEU A 47 0.29 4.84 12.13
C LEU A 47 0.31 4.93 13.65
N ARG A 48 1.51 4.93 14.27
CA ARG A 48 1.67 5.03 15.73
C ARG A 48 1.35 6.42 16.27
N SER A 49 1.59 7.49 15.49
CA SER A 49 1.14 8.84 15.83
C SER A 49 -0.39 8.92 15.82
N VAL A 50 -1.05 8.37 14.79
CA VAL A 50 -2.52 8.26 14.75
C VAL A 50 -3.05 7.44 15.94
N ALA A 51 -2.37 6.36 16.33
CA ALA A 51 -2.73 5.54 17.50
C ALA A 51 -2.45 6.23 18.84
N GLY A 52 -1.64 7.31 18.89
CA GLY A 52 -1.26 8.01 20.11
C GLY A 52 -0.07 7.41 20.87
N PHE A 53 0.69 6.51 20.23
CA PHE A 53 1.93 5.96 20.81
C PHE A 53 3.15 6.85 20.57
N ILE A 54 3.08 7.74 19.57
CA ILE A 54 4.10 8.72 19.25
C ILE A 54 3.43 10.09 19.26
N GLU A 55 3.97 11.00 20.05
CA GLU A 55 3.54 12.39 20.10
C GLU A 55 4.19 13.16 18.94
N PRO A 56 3.41 13.91 18.13
CA PRO A 56 3.96 14.71 17.05
C PRO A 56 4.80 15.88 17.60
N SER A 57 5.85 16.25 16.86
CA SER A 57 6.67 17.43 17.17
C SER A 57 5.95 18.71 16.73
N SER A 58 5.14 18.64 15.67
CA SER A 58 4.28 19.72 15.17
C SER A 58 3.14 19.16 14.33
N GLY A 59 2.17 20.01 13.96
CA GLY A 59 0.98 19.63 13.26
C GLY A 59 -0.10 19.03 14.15
N SER A 60 -1.15 18.48 13.56
CA SER A 60 -2.28 17.95 14.33
C SER A 60 -2.88 16.68 13.73
N ILE A 61 -3.56 15.92 14.59
CA ILE A 61 -4.36 14.75 14.23
C ILE A 61 -5.75 14.95 14.82
N ALA A 62 -6.76 14.96 13.98
CA ALA A 62 -8.16 15.08 14.43
C ALA A 62 -8.95 13.80 14.06
N LEU A 63 -9.88 13.43 14.94
CA LEU A 63 -10.91 12.40 14.75
C LEU A 63 -12.27 13.05 14.83
N ASP A 64 -13.09 12.93 13.80
CA ASP A 64 -14.40 13.60 13.73
C ASP A 64 -14.30 15.10 14.07
N GLY A 65 -13.26 15.78 13.56
CA GLY A 65 -12.99 17.18 13.84
C GLY A 65 -12.48 17.49 15.25
N THR A 66 -12.31 16.49 16.12
CA THR A 66 -11.74 16.67 17.46
C THR A 66 -10.24 16.38 17.45
N ASP A 67 -9.44 17.35 17.86
CA ASP A 67 -8.00 17.19 17.99
C ASP A 67 -7.65 16.14 19.06
N VAL A 68 -6.90 15.12 18.65
CA VAL A 68 -6.45 14.03 19.51
C VAL A 68 -4.92 13.93 19.57
N SER A 69 -4.19 14.91 19.07
CA SER A 69 -2.73 14.89 18.94
C SER A 69 -2.03 14.49 20.24
N LEU A 70 -2.47 15.03 21.37
CA LEU A 70 -1.94 14.76 22.72
C LEU A 70 -2.81 13.77 23.53
N THR A 71 -3.85 13.20 22.91
CA THR A 71 -4.72 12.22 23.59
C THR A 71 -4.02 10.87 23.65
N PRO A 72 -3.92 10.21 24.83
CA PRO A 72 -3.26 8.93 24.95
C PRO A 72 -4.06 7.81 24.24
N PRO A 73 -3.41 6.69 23.82
CA PRO A 73 -4.00 5.64 22.98
C PRO A 73 -5.32 5.07 23.50
N GLU A 74 -5.41 4.84 24.81
CA GLU A 74 -6.60 4.22 25.45
C GLU A 74 -7.85 5.12 25.42
N LYS A 75 -7.71 6.39 25.07
CA LYS A 75 -8.80 7.36 24.96
C LYS A 75 -9.20 7.71 23.52
N ARG A 76 -8.49 7.18 22.50
CA ARG A 76 -8.77 7.48 21.09
C ARG A 76 -9.84 6.60 20.44
N ASP A 77 -10.39 5.62 21.16
CA ASP A 77 -11.43 4.68 20.68
C ASP A 77 -11.03 3.96 19.35
N MET A 78 -9.78 3.53 19.26
CA MET A 78 -9.24 2.82 18.13
C MET A 78 -8.93 1.35 18.45
N GLY A 79 -9.07 0.47 17.45
CA GLY A 79 -8.54 -0.88 17.48
C GLY A 79 -7.18 -0.93 16.78
N MET A 80 -6.20 -1.66 17.32
CA MET A 80 -4.91 -1.82 16.66
C MET A 80 -4.47 -3.27 16.64
N VAL A 81 -3.99 -3.72 15.47
CA VAL A 81 -3.33 -5.00 15.27
C VAL A 81 -1.86 -4.73 15.00
N PHE A 82 -0.99 -5.26 15.85
CA PHE A 82 0.46 -5.11 15.75
C PHE A 82 1.07 -6.20 14.86
N GLN A 83 2.22 -5.93 14.25
CA GLN A 83 2.99 -6.84 13.42
C GLN A 83 3.26 -8.20 14.09
N GLN A 84 3.59 -8.22 15.38
CA GLN A 84 3.86 -9.44 16.14
C GLN A 84 2.60 -10.05 16.82
N HIS A 85 1.38 -9.71 16.36
CA HIS A 85 0.08 -10.20 16.86
C HIS A 85 -0.20 -9.83 18.32
N ALA A 86 0.81 -9.66 19.17
CA ALA A 86 0.74 -9.27 20.60
C ALA A 86 -0.33 -10.04 21.40
N VAL A 87 -0.54 -11.35 21.10
CA VAL A 87 -1.50 -12.21 21.82
C VAL A 87 -0.86 -12.68 23.12
N TRP A 88 -1.54 -12.52 24.25
CA TRP A 88 -1.03 -12.91 25.56
C TRP A 88 -1.07 -14.43 25.75
N PRO A 89 0.09 -15.11 25.88
CA PRO A 89 0.16 -16.57 25.89
C PRO A 89 -0.43 -17.21 27.17
N HIS A 90 -0.48 -16.46 28.25
CA HIS A 90 -1.03 -16.91 29.55
C HIS A 90 -2.58 -16.81 29.62
N MET A 91 -3.21 -16.12 28.68
CA MET A 91 -4.66 -15.98 28.56
C MET A 91 -5.23 -16.97 27.53
N SER A 92 -6.48 -17.42 27.72
CA SER A 92 -7.21 -18.13 26.65
C SER A 92 -7.57 -17.18 25.50
N VAL A 93 -8.03 -17.72 24.36
CA VAL A 93 -8.51 -16.94 23.22
C VAL A 93 -9.62 -15.98 23.65
N ALA A 94 -10.64 -16.50 24.36
CA ALA A 94 -11.73 -15.66 24.84
C ALA A 94 -11.26 -14.57 25.81
N GLN A 95 -10.29 -14.84 26.67
CA GLN A 95 -9.74 -13.83 27.58
C GLN A 95 -8.95 -12.74 26.83
N ASN A 96 -8.18 -13.12 25.79
CA ASN A 96 -7.50 -12.17 24.94
C ASN A 96 -8.50 -11.21 24.26
N VAL A 97 -9.57 -11.76 23.67
CA VAL A 97 -10.59 -10.98 22.98
C VAL A 97 -11.42 -10.15 23.96
N ALA A 98 -11.75 -10.67 25.14
CA ALA A 98 -12.54 -9.97 26.16
C ALA A 98 -11.80 -8.78 26.81
N TYR A 99 -10.48 -8.73 26.73
CA TYR A 99 -9.68 -7.77 27.50
C TYR A 99 -10.08 -6.29 27.29
N PRO A 100 -10.29 -5.78 26.05
CA PRO A 100 -10.73 -4.42 25.83
C PRO A 100 -12.09 -4.12 26.48
N LEU A 101 -13.01 -5.07 26.44
CA LEU A 101 -14.33 -4.94 27.09
C LEU A 101 -14.23 -4.88 28.61
N GLN A 102 -13.32 -5.68 29.20
CA GLN A 102 -13.04 -5.65 30.63
C GLN A 102 -12.51 -4.29 31.07
N ARG A 103 -11.59 -3.71 30.28
CA ARG A 103 -11.03 -2.37 30.58
C ARG A 103 -12.07 -1.26 30.48
N ARG A 104 -13.10 -1.45 29.66
CA ARG A 104 -14.24 -0.53 29.53
C ARG A 104 -15.37 -0.79 30.53
N GLY A 105 -15.21 -1.76 31.47
CA GLY A 105 -16.20 -2.07 32.51
C GLY A 105 -17.47 -2.77 32.00
N VAL A 106 -17.45 -3.37 30.81
CA VAL A 106 -18.60 -4.10 30.25
C VAL A 106 -18.95 -5.29 31.14
N GLY A 107 -20.24 -5.58 31.34
CA GLY A 107 -20.71 -6.69 32.19
C GLY A 107 -20.32 -8.07 31.64
N LYS A 108 -20.07 -9.05 32.53
CA LYS A 108 -19.57 -10.39 32.14
C LYS A 108 -20.47 -11.12 31.13
N GLN A 109 -21.78 -10.97 31.21
CA GLN A 109 -22.69 -11.61 30.26
C GLN A 109 -22.57 -11.02 28.87
N GLU A 110 -22.55 -9.71 28.76
CA GLU A 110 -22.35 -8.97 27.50
C GLU A 110 -20.95 -9.24 26.89
N GLN A 111 -19.90 -9.29 27.74
CA GLN A 111 -18.57 -9.69 27.28
C GLN A 111 -18.58 -11.05 26.58
N ARG A 112 -19.25 -12.08 27.17
CA ARG A 112 -19.35 -13.41 26.57
C ARG A 112 -20.04 -13.37 25.22
N GLN A 113 -21.17 -12.69 25.12
CA GLN A 113 -21.93 -12.57 23.88
C GLN A 113 -21.13 -11.90 22.79
N ARG A 114 -20.50 -10.74 23.08
CA ARG A 114 -19.67 -10.02 22.12
C ARG A 114 -18.45 -10.83 21.69
N VAL A 115 -17.77 -11.50 22.61
CA VAL A 115 -16.60 -12.34 22.31
C VAL A 115 -16.99 -13.52 21.41
N GLU A 116 -18.10 -14.21 21.69
CA GLU A 116 -18.58 -15.32 20.88
C GLU A 116 -18.91 -14.86 19.45
N ALA A 117 -19.68 -13.77 19.31
CA ALA A 117 -20.02 -13.18 18.02
C ALA A 117 -18.77 -12.74 17.23
N THR A 118 -17.83 -12.07 17.91
CA THR A 118 -16.61 -11.61 17.25
C THR A 118 -15.69 -12.78 16.82
N LEU A 119 -15.61 -13.84 17.64
CA LEU A 119 -14.86 -15.04 17.26
C LEU A 119 -15.51 -15.75 16.06
N GLU A 120 -16.83 -15.75 15.94
CA GLU A 120 -17.53 -16.26 14.76
C GLU A 120 -17.23 -15.41 13.52
N GLN A 121 -17.28 -14.09 13.61
CA GLN A 121 -16.94 -13.16 12.53
C GLN A 121 -15.53 -13.38 11.95
N VAL A 122 -14.54 -13.71 12.80
CA VAL A 122 -13.17 -13.98 12.35
C VAL A 122 -12.90 -15.46 12.07
N GLY A 123 -13.94 -16.32 11.96
CA GLY A 123 -13.80 -17.74 11.65
C GLY A 123 -13.15 -18.58 12.75
N LEU A 124 -13.27 -18.18 14.02
CA LEU A 124 -12.75 -18.87 15.19
C LEU A 124 -13.87 -19.33 16.16
N ALA A 125 -15.06 -19.65 15.65
CA ALA A 125 -16.14 -20.20 16.43
C ALA A 125 -15.67 -21.42 17.25
N GLY A 126 -15.99 -21.49 18.53
CA GLY A 126 -15.60 -22.59 19.43
C GLY A 126 -14.14 -22.58 19.93
N TYR A 127 -13.29 -21.63 19.50
CA TYR A 127 -11.88 -21.56 19.91
C TYR A 127 -11.68 -20.86 21.28
N GLY A 128 -12.69 -20.29 21.88
CA GLY A 128 -12.59 -19.45 23.06
C GLY A 128 -11.80 -20.02 24.24
N LYS A 129 -11.88 -21.36 24.46
CA LYS A 129 -11.17 -22.06 25.54
C LYS A 129 -9.73 -22.42 25.23
N ARG A 130 -9.30 -22.32 23.96
CA ARG A 130 -7.94 -22.71 23.54
C ARG A 130 -6.90 -21.72 24.06
N ARG A 131 -5.64 -22.20 24.14
CA ARG A 131 -4.48 -21.38 24.45
C ARG A 131 -3.82 -20.90 23.14
N PRO A 132 -3.27 -19.67 23.07
CA PRO A 132 -2.59 -19.18 21.88
C PRO A 132 -1.43 -20.05 21.39
N SER A 133 -0.76 -20.77 22.28
CA SER A 133 0.32 -21.71 21.95
C SER A 133 -0.12 -22.90 21.09
N THR A 134 -1.42 -23.22 21.08
CA THR A 134 -2.00 -24.31 20.28
C THR A 134 -2.51 -23.87 18.92
N LEU A 135 -2.37 -22.58 18.59
CA LEU A 135 -2.90 -21.97 17.37
C LEU A 135 -1.81 -21.82 16.30
N SER A 136 -2.21 -21.92 15.02
CA SER A 136 -1.37 -21.52 13.90
C SER A 136 -1.11 -20.00 13.88
N GLY A 137 -0.15 -19.54 13.06
CA GLY A 137 0.13 -18.12 12.89
C GLY A 137 -1.10 -17.32 12.50
N GLY A 138 -1.83 -17.76 11.48
CA GLY A 138 -3.06 -17.10 11.02
C GLY A 138 -4.19 -17.14 12.05
N GLN A 139 -4.31 -18.22 12.84
CA GLN A 139 -5.28 -18.25 13.93
C GLN A 139 -4.94 -17.25 15.04
N ARG A 140 -3.65 -17.10 15.37
CA ARG A 140 -3.23 -16.06 16.34
C ARG A 140 -3.52 -14.65 15.81
N GLN A 141 -3.33 -14.43 14.52
CA GLN A 141 -3.66 -13.15 13.88
C GLN A 141 -5.16 -12.85 13.94
N ARG A 142 -6.03 -13.82 13.65
CA ARG A 142 -7.48 -13.67 13.79
C ARG A 142 -7.88 -13.38 15.24
N VAL A 143 -7.19 -13.93 16.22
CA VAL A 143 -7.40 -13.57 17.65
C VAL A 143 -7.00 -12.11 17.90
N ALA A 144 -5.90 -11.63 17.35
CA ALA A 144 -5.48 -10.24 17.47
C ALA A 144 -6.47 -9.29 16.78
N LEU A 145 -6.98 -9.66 15.61
CA LEU A 145 -8.03 -8.92 14.91
C LEU A 145 -9.32 -8.89 15.73
N ALA A 146 -9.80 -10.05 16.21
CA ALA A 146 -10.98 -10.13 17.07
C ALA A 146 -10.86 -9.24 18.30
N ARG A 147 -9.69 -9.23 18.95
CA ARG A 147 -9.42 -8.34 20.08
C ARG A 147 -9.49 -6.86 19.70
N ALA A 148 -9.01 -6.49 18.52
CA ALA A 148 -9.04 -5.11 18.05
C ALA A 148 -10.46 -4.62 17.77
N ILE A 149 -11.35 -5.48 17.24
CA ILE A 149 -12.70 -5.08 16.81
C ILE A 149 -13.81 -5.34 17.82
N VAL A 150 -13.61 -6.18 18.86
CA VAL A 150 -14.65 -6.60 19.81
C VAL A 150 -15.31 -5.43 20.55
N SER A 151 -14.58 -4.32 20.72
CA SER A 151 -15.09 -3.11 21.35
C SER A 151 -15.82 -2.18 20.40
N THR A 152 -16.03 -2.59 19.13
CA THR A 152 -16.62 -1.77 18.07
C THR A 152 -15.92 -0.40 17.96
N PRO A 153 -14.61 -0.38 17.70
CA PRO A 153 -13.86 0.87 17.61
C PRO A 153 -14.34 1.70 16.42
N LYS A 154 -14.05 2.99 16.42
CA LYS A 154 -14.33 3.89 15.31
C LYS A 154 -13.33 3.72 14.17
N VAL A 155 -12.08 3.41 14.50
CA VAL A 155 -10.94 3.27 13.58
C VAL A 155 -10.20 1.96 13.86
N LEU A 156 -9.80 1.27 12.80
CA LEU A 156 -8.93 0.09 12.85
C LEU A 156 -7.55 0.42 12.25
N LEU A 157 -6.51 0.20 13.03
CA LEU A 157 -5.13 0.40 12.62
C LEU A 157 -4.42 -0.95 12.49
N LEU A 158 -3.80 -1.21 11.35
CA LEU A 158 -3.16 -2.48 11.02
C LEU A 158 -1.67 -2.24 10.71
N ASP A 159 -0.78 -2.64 11.61
CA ASP A 159 0.68 -2.51 11.44
C ASP A 159 1.24 -3.81 10.88
N GLU A 160 1.43 -3.89 9.55
CA GLU A 160 1.92 -5.07 8.81
C GLU A 160 1.20 -6.38 9.21
N ALA A 161 -0.08 -6.29 9.46
CA ALA A 161 -0.88 -7.36 10.07
C ALA A 161 -0.91 -8.67 9.27
N LEU A 162 -0.60 -8.67 7.97
CA LEU A 162 -0.64 -9.85 7.10
C LEU A 162 0.75 -10.36 6.68
N SER A 163 1.84 -9.71 7.09
CA SER A 163 3.19 -9.98 6.58
C SER A 163 3.77 -11.36 6.97
N ALA A 164 3.36 -11.90 8.13
CA ALA A 164 3.92 -13.13 8.70
C ALA A 164 3.22 -14.43 8.23
N LEU A 165 2.39 -14.36 7.19
CA LEU A 165 1.55 -15.46 6.71
C LEU A 165 2.04 -16.00 5.37
N ASP A 166 1.77 -17.29 5.11
CA ASP A 166 1.91 -17.89 3.79
C ASP A 166 0.87 -17.31 2.80
N GLU A 167 1.18 -17.35 1.51
CA GLU A 167 0.39 -16.67 0.46
C GLU A 167 -1.09 -17.09 0.42
N PRO A 168 -1.46 -18.41 0.45
CA PRO A 168 -2.87 -18.79 0.42
C PRO A 168 -3.68 -18.30 1.62
N LEU A 169 -3.06 -18.31 2.81
CA LEU A 169 -3.71 -17.82 4.03
C LEU A 169 -3.82 -16.29 4.03
N ARG A 170 -2.80 -15.61 3.51
CA ARG A 170 -2.79 -14.15 3.35
C ARG A 170 -3.93 -13.69 2.44
N ASP A 171 -4.12 -14.34 1.28
CA ASP A 171 -5.21 -14.01 0.36
C ASP A 171 -6.60 -14.25 0.95
N SER A 172 -6.77 -15.31 1.74
CA SER A 172 -8.03 -15.55 2.44
C SER A 172 -8.31 -14.45 3.47
N LEU A 173 -7.30 -14.11 4.27
CA LEU A 173 -7.43 -13.07 5.31
C LEU A 173 -7.59 -11.66 4.76
N ARG A 174 -6.98 -11.34 3.61
CA ARG A 174 -7.24 -10.08 2.89
C ARG A 174 -8.72 -9.91 2.56
N ARG A 175 -9.33 -10.93 1.94
CA ARG A 175 -10.76 -10.88 1.58
C ARG A 175 -11.65 -10.76 2.81
N GLU A 176 -11.38 -11.55 3.83
CA GLU A 176 -12.12 -11.50 5.10
C GLU A 176 -12.00 -10.11 5.76
N LEU A 177 -10.80 -9.54 5.78
CA LEU A 177 -10.57 -8.21 6.34
C LEU A 177 -11.35 -7.12 5.59
N VAL A 178 -11.29 -7.13 4.25
CA VAL A 178 -12.05 -6.19 3.42
C VAL A 178 -13.55 -6.35 3.62
N THR A 179 -14.05 -7.59 3.67
CA THR A 179 -15.47 -7.86 3.94
C THR A 179 -15.87 -7.32 5.29
N LEU A 180 -15.10 -7.65 6.33
CA LEU A 180 -15.37 -7.23 7.71
C LEU A 180 -15.38 -5.70 7.86
N THR A 181 -14.40 -5.00 7.28
CA THR A 181 -14.28 -3.54 7.38
C THR A 181 -15.41 -2.84 6.65
N ARG A 182 -15.82 -3.35 5.47
CA ARG A 182 -16.94 -2.80 4.71
C ARG A 182 -18.29 -3.07 5.36
N GLU A 183 -18.55 -4.29 5.85
CA GLU A 183 -19.79 -4.63 6.53
C GLU A 183 -19.97 -3.86 7.86
N SER A 184 -18.87 -3.50 8.50
CA SER A 184 -18.85 -2.75 9.76
C SER A 184 -18.70 -1.24 9.60
N ASP A 185 -18.61 -0.72 8.37
CA ASP A 185 -18.35 0.71 8.07
C ASP A 185 -17.12 1.24 8.83
N LEU A 186 -16.08 0.43 8.94
CA LEU A 186 -14.93 0.68 9.81
C LEU A 186 -13.83 1.42 9.06
N THR A 187 -13.54 2.65 9.46
CA THR A 187 -12.41 3.41 8.91
C THR A 187 -11.11 2.66 9.22
N THR A 188 -10.33 2.33 8.19
CA THR A 188 -9.17 1.46 8.34
C THR A 188 -7.91 2.08 7.76
N VAL A 189 -6.82 2.07 8.53
CA VAL A 189 -5.48 2.43 8.05
C VAL A 189 -4.57 1.21 8.17
N HIS A 190 -4.03 0.77 7.04
CA HIS A 190 -3.23 -0.44 6.93
C HIS A 190 -1.82 -0.15 6.42
N VAL A 191 -0.81 -0.46 7.22
CA VAL A 191 0.60 -0.42 6.81
C VAL A 191 0.95 -1.74 6.14
N THR A 192 1.48 -1.68 4.93
CA THR A 192 2.03 -2.83 4.23
C THR A 192 3.27 -2.46 3.42
N HIS A 193 4.17 -3.42 3.23
CA HIS A 193 5.28 -3.33 2.29
C HIS A 193 4.96 -4.04 0.95
N ASP A 194 3.83 -4.73 0.88
CA ASP A 194 3.37 -5.41 -0.34
C ASP A 194 2.50 -4.46 -1.19
N ARG A 195 3.09 -3.96 -2.28
CA ARG A 195 2.41 -3.07 -3.25
C ARG A 195 1.17 -3.72 -3.87
N LYS A 196 1.24 -5.04 -4.16
CA LYS A 196 0.12 -5.78 -4.75
C LYS A 196 -1.04 -5.88 -3.76
N GLU A 197 -0.73 -6.06 -2.48
CA GLU A 197 -1.73 -6.05 -1.42
C GLU A 197 -2.46 -4.71 -1.36
N ALA A 198 -1.72 -3.61 -1.25
CA ALA A 198 -2.31 -2.27 -1.20
C ALA A 198 -3.21 -1.98 -2.41
N ILE A 199 -2.73 -2.28 -3.62
CA ILE A 199 -3.49 -2.08 -4.87
C ILE A 199 -4.79 -2.91 -4.89
N ALA A 200 -4.77 -4.11 -4.29
CA ALA A 200 -5.91 -5.03 -4.34
C ALA A 200 -7.04 -4.68 -3.35
N ILE A 201 -6.73 -4.06 -2.22
CA ILE A 201 -7.68 -3.92 -1.11
C ILE A 201 -8.03 -2.48 -0.72
N ALA A 202 -7.14 -1.52 -0.99
CA ALA A 202 -7.33 -0.16 -0.54
C ALA A 202 -8.26 0.64 -1.46
N ASP A 203 -9.08 1.53 -0.87
CA ASP A 203 -9.81 2.56 -1.60
C ASP A 203 -8.88 3.68 -2.04
N ARG A 204 -7.90 4.04 -1.17
CA ARG A 204 -6.81 4.97 -1.48
C ARG A 204 -5.50 4.48 -0.88
N ILE A 205 -4.39 4.87 -1.52
CA ILE A 205 -3.03 4.53 -1.09
C ILE A 205 -2.28 5.83 -0.80
N ALA A 206 -1.67 5.91 0.38
CA ALA A 206 -0.71 6.95 0.73
C ALA A 206 0.72 6.40 0.54
N LEU A 207 1.44 6.99 -0.40
CA LEU A 207 2.84 6.65 -0.68
C LEU A 207 3.75 7.57 0.11
N LEU A 208 4.54 6.97 1.01
CA LEU A 208 5.49 7.69 1.85
C LEU A 208 6.93 7.40 1.43
N ARG A 209 7.74 8.45 1.40
CA ARG A 209 9.18 8.37 1.15
C ARG A 209 9.90 9.38 2.05
N ASP A 210 10.93 8.94 2.75
CA ASP A 210 11.79 9.78 3.60
C ASP A 210 11.03 10.71 4.57
N GLY A 211 9.90 10.19 5.13
CA GLY A 211 9.04 10.92 6.05
C GLY A 211 7.99 11.82 5.38
N GLN A 212 7.98 11.95 4.06
CA GLN A 212 7.06 12.82 3.31
C GLN A 212 6.01 12.02 2.54
N LEU A 213 4.89 12.66 2.23
CA LEU A 213 3.81 12.11 1.42
C LEU A 213 4.05 12.43 -0.06
N GLU A 214 4.40 11.42 -0.87
CA GLU A 214 4.66 11.58 -2.31
C GLU A 214 3.38 11.64 -3.15
N GLN A 215 2.41 10.78 -2.83
CA GLN A 215 1.09 10.76 -3.49
C GLN A 215 0.06 10.09 -2.60
N PHE A 216 -1.17 10.61 -2.61
CA PHE A 216 -2.32 10.01 -1.93
C PHE A 216 -3.54 9.99 -2.85
N ASP A 217 -3.83 8.85 -3.43
CA ASP A 217 -4.88 8.70 -4.44
C ASP A 217 -5.43 7.27 -4.50
N THR A 218 -6.40 7.03 -5.40
CA THR A 218 -6.91 5.69 -5.69
C THR A 218 -5.80 4.80 -6.29
N PRO A 219 -5.85 3.47 -6.09
CA PRO A 219 -4.91 2.54 -6.72
C PRO A 219 -4.81 2.71 -8.23
N HIS A 220 -5.95 2.95 -8.90
CA HIS A 220 -5.99 3.17 -10.35
C HIS A 220 -5.16 4.39 -10.76
N THR A 221 -5.38 5.54 -10.12
CA THR A 221 -4.64 6.78 -10.44
C THR A 221 -3.15 6.61 -10.19
N ILE A 222 -2.77 6.03 -9.05
CA ILE A 222 -1.36 5.82 -8.69
C ILE A 222 -0.62 4.93 -9.71
N VAL A 223 -1.28 3.89 -10.23
CA VAL A 223 -0.66 2.97 -11.20
C VAL A 223 -0.64 3.54 -12.62
N THR A 224 -1.67 4.28 -13.03
CA THR A 224 -1.81 4.78 -14.41
C THR A 224 -1.29 6.19 -14.58
N ARG A 225 -1.32 7.02 -13.54
CA ARG A 225 -0.90 8.42 -13.53
C ARG A 225 -0.13 8.78 -12.26
N PRO A 226 1.04 8.16 -12.03
CA PRO A 226 1.89 8.46 -10.88
C PRO A 226 2.31 9.93 -10.89
N ALA A 227 2.35 10.56 -9.70
CA ALA A 227 2.61 11.99 -9.57
C ALA A 227 4.08 12.36 -9.80
N THR A 228 5.01 11.44 -9.54
CA THR A 228 6.46 11.65 -9.67
C THR A 228 7.14 10.47 -10.37
N PRO A 229 8.33 10.66 -10.95
CA PRO A 229 9.13 9.56 -11.51
C PRO A 229 9.40 8.46 -10.48
N TRP A 230 9.61 8.85 -9.21
CA TRP A 230 9.82 7.89 -8.13
C TRP A 230 8.57 7.02 -7.90
N VAL A 231 7.39 7.60 -7.87
CA VAL A 231 6.12 6.84 -7.74
C VAL A 231 5.95 5.90 -8.93
N ALA A 232 6.20 6.37 -10.16
CA ALA A 232 6.14 5.55 -11.37
C ALA A 232 7.05 4.31 -11.29
N SER A 233 8.28 4.50 -10.85
CA SER A 233 9.24 3.42 -10.69
C SER A 233 8.89 2.52 -9.50
N PHE A 234 8.56 3.10 -8.35
CA PHE A 234 8.32 2.34 -7.12
C PHE A 234 7.05 1.49 -7.17
N ILE A 235 5.91 2.04 -7.65
CA ILE A 235 4.61 1.34 -7.58
C ILE A 235 4.27 0.61 -8.88
N ALA A 236 4.59 1.20 -10.03
CA ALA A 236 4.20 0.69 -11.35
C ALA A 236 5.34 0.01 -12.11
N ASP A 237 6.53 -0.12 -11.52
CA ASP A 237 7.73 -0.72 -12.12
C ASP A 237 8.13 -0.05 -13.46
N ALA A 238 7.95 1.27 -13.59
CA ALA A 238 8.31 2.04 -14.78
C ALA A 238 9.82 2.04 -15.03
N THR A 239 10.22 2.00 -16.29
CA THR A 239 11.58 2.32 -16.73
C THR A 239 11.70 3.83 -16.84
N LEU A 240 12.71 4.40 -16.17
CA LEU A 240 12.99 5.84 -16.20
C LEU A 240 14.11 6.14 -17.17
N LEU A 241 13.96 7.19 -17.98
CA LEU A 241 14.95 7.68 -18.94
C LEU A 241 15.11 9.19 -18.74
N ASP A 242 16.34 9.66 -18.68
CA ASP A 242 16.62 11.08 -18.72
C ASP A 242 16.50 11.60 -20.17
N GLY A 243 15.96 12.82 -20.31
CA GLY A 243 15.70 13.40 -21.60
C GLY A 243 15.59 14.92 -21.55
N ARG A 244 15.37 15.51 -22.73
CA ARG A 244 15.14 16.93 -22.90
C ARG A 244 14.01 17.18 -23.89
N VAL A 245 13.39 18.35 -23.76
CA VAL A 245 12.43 18.85 -24.74
C VAL A 245 13.14 19.79 -25.69
N GLU A 246 13.13 19.48 -26.98
CA GLU A 246 13.78 20.25 -28.05
C GLU A 246 12.93 20.16 -29.33
N ASP A 247 12.69 21.29 -29.99
CA ASP A 247 11.96 21.39 -31.27
C ASP A 247 10.60 20.64 -31.31
N GLY A 248 9.85 20.66 -30.20
CA GLY A 248 8.55 19.99 -30.11
C GLY A 248 8.60 18.48 -29.90
N GLN A 249 9.77 17.94 -29.57
CA GLN A 249 10.00 16.53 -29.27
C GLN A 249 10.62 16.35 -27.90
N VAL A 250 10.34 15.19 -27.29
CA VAL A 250 11.03 14.67 -26.13
C VAL A 250 12.11 13.70 -26.62
N ILE A 251 13.36 14.05 -26.41
CA ILE A 251 14.53 13.27 -26.84
C ILE A 251 15.26 12.75 -25.59
N THR A 252 15.46 11.44 -25.52
CA THR A 252 16.23 10.83 -24.41
C THR A 252 17.73 10.75 -24.73
N GLU A 253 18.54 10.35 -23.74
CA GLU A 253 19.96 10.11 -23.93
C GLU A 253 20.27 9.06 -25.00
N ASP A 254 19.41 8.02 -25.12
CA ASP A 254 19.45 7.08 -26.24
C ASP A 254 18.62 7.65 -27.40
N PRO A 255 19.25 8.10 -28.52
CA PRO A 255 18.57 8.74 -29.66
C PRO A 255 17.50 7.84 -30.32
N ALA A 256 17.54 6.54 -30.03
CA ALA A 256 16.50 5.61 -30.46
C ALA A 256 15.13 5.95 -29.83
N PHE A 257 15.10 6.70 -28.72
CA PHE A 257 13.87 7.04 -28.02
C PHE A 257 13.61 8.55 -28.08
N ALA A 258 12.86 8.92 -29.10
CA ALA A 258 12.28 10.26 -29.26
C ALA A 258 10.79 10.14 -29.57
N TRP A 259 10.00 11.07 -29.03
CA TRP A 259 8.56 11.16 -29.22
C TRP A 259 8.14 12.60 -29.49
N ASP A 260 7.19 12.80 -30.35
CA ASP A 260 6.53 14.11 -30.46
C ASP A 260 5.77 14.43 -29.17
N LEU A 261 5.66 15.71 -28.81
CA LEU A 261 4.90 16.12 -27.61
C LEU A 261 3.45 15.66 -27.62
N SER A 262 2.86 15.40 -28.78
CA SER A 262 1.52 14.84 -28.93
C SER A 262 1.42 13.33 -28.61
N GLU A 263 2.55 12.63 -28.59
CA GLU A 263 2.64 11.18 -28.34
C GLU A 263 2.97 10.84 -26.89
N VAL A 264 3.24 11.84 -26.06
CA VAL A 264 3.57 11.69 -24.63
C VAL A 264 2.46 12.24 -23.74
N GLU A 265 2.45 11.89 -22.48
CA GLU A 265 1.61 12.51 -21.46
C GLU A 265 2.50 13.34 -20.51
N MET A 266 2.37 14.67 -20.58
CA MET A 266 3.08 15.59 -19.70
C MET A 266 2.43 15.60 -18.31
N ILE A 267 3.25 15.43 -17.27
CA ILE A 267 2.84 15.55 -15.87
C ILE A 267 3.50 16.81 -15.30
N GLY A 268 2.75 17.90 -15.31
CA GLY A 268 3.24 19.24 -14.94
C GLY A 268 3.65 20.09 -16.14
N ASP A 269 4.20 21.27 -15.85
CA ASP A 269 4.64 22.21 -16.89
C ASP A 269 5.96 21.74 -17.53
N PRO A 270 6.07 21.85 -18.87
CA PRO A 270 7.26 21.39 -19.56
C PRO A 270 8.49 22.25 -19.20
N THR A 271 9.59 21.57 -18.87
CA THR A 271 10.93 22.17 -18.69
C THR A 271 11.86 21.68 -19.80
N SER A 272 13.05 22.30 -19.89
CA SER A 272 14.05 21.88 -20.88
C SER A 272 14.63 20.49 -20.59
N GLN A 273 14.71 20.09 -19.33
CA GLN A 273 15.12 18.75 -18.92
C GLN A 273 13.94 18.01 -18.31
N VAL A 274 13.82 16.73 -18.61
CA VAL A 274 12.67 15.91 -18.23
C VAL A 274 13.12 14.49 -17.89
N THR A 275 12.33 13.82 -17.03
CA THR A 275 12.40 12.38 -16.87
C THR A 275 11.22 11.73 -17.60
N VAL A 276 11.52 10.77 -18.47
CA VAL A 276 10.50 9.98 -19.17
C VAL A 276 10.30 8.68 -18.43
N ALA A 277 9.06 8.39 -18.03
CA ALA A 277 8.71 7.13 -17.39
C ALA A 277 7.88 6.26 -18.34
N VAL A 278 8.41 5.10 -18.66
CA VAL A 278 7.75 4.10 -19.50
C VAL A 278 7.14 3.02 -18.60
N LEU A 279 5.83 3.03 -18.48
CA LEU A 279 5.10 2.03 -17.69
C LEU A 279 5.11 0.67 -18.42
N PRO A 280 5.19 -0.48 -17.72
CA PRO A 280 5.13 -1.80 -18.34
C PRO A 280 3.90 -2.04 -19.21
N GLY A 281 2.75 -1.41 -18.85
CA GLY A 281 1.51 -1.47 -19.63
C GLY A 281 1.55 -0.66 -20.92
N ALA A 282 2.48 0.29 -21.06
CA ALA A 282 2.71 1.07 -22.27
C ALA A 282 3.63 0.36 -23.29
N VAL A 283 4.30 -0.72 -22.86
CA VAL A 283 5.23 -1.47 -23.70
C VAL A 283 4.52 -2.66 -24.33
N THR A 284 4.42 -2.66 -25.65
CA THR A 284 3.87 -3.79 -26.43
C THR A 284 5.01 -4.56 -27.08
N VAL A 285 5.01 -5.88 -26.94
CA VAL A 285 5.99 -6.80 -27.53
C VAL A 285 5.28 -7.66 -28.56
N GLY A 286 5.81 -7.70 -29.77
CA GLY A 286 5.25 -8.44 -30.90
C GLY A 286 6.32 -9.10 -31.77
N SER A 287 5.87 -9.85 -32.80
CA SER A 287 6.75 -10.51 -33.77
C SER A 287 7.08 -9.65 -34.98
N GLU A 288 6.22 -8.65 -35.29
CA GLU A 288 6.35 -7.85 -36.51
C GLU A 288 6.69 -6.39 -36.17
N LEU A 289 7.63 -5.82 -36.95
CA LEU A 289 8.00 -4.41 -36.83
C LEU A 289 6.94 -3.53 -37.48
N GLY A 290 6.24 -2.72 -36.68
CA GLY A 290 5.37 -1.65 -37.13
C GLY A 290 6.11 -0.32 -37.30
N PRO A 291 5.43 0.73 -37.79
CA PRO A 291 6.07 2.03 -38.09
C PRO A 291 6.80 2.69 -36.92
N GLN A 292 6.34 2.47 -35.71
CA GLN A 292 6.92 3.05 -34.48
C GLN A 292 7.57 1.99 -33.58
N SER A 293 7.75 0.75 -34.09
CA SER A 293 8.38 -0.30 -33.31
C SER A 293 9.89 -0.34 -33.52
N ARG A 294 10.59 -0.81 -32.49
CA ARG A 294 12.04 -0.97 -32.44
C ARG A 294 12.38 -2.44 -32.24
N ARG A 295 13.51 -2.86 -32.79
CA ARG A 295 14.01 -4.21 -32.56
C ARG A 295 14.55 -4.32 -31.14
N GLY A 296 14.09 -5.31 -30.40
CA GLY A 296 14.58 -5.65 -29.07
C GLY A 296 14.88 -7.15 -28.95
N GLU A 297 15.52 -7.50 -27.85
CA GLU A 297 15.82 -8.88 -27.47
C GLU A 297 15.29 -9.15 -26.08
N ILE A 298 14.60 -10.27 -25.88
CA ILE A 298 14.11 -10.68 -24.56
C ILE A 298 15.28 -11.16 -23.71
N THR A 299 15.54 -10.49 -22.59
CA THR A 299 16.64 -10.79 -21.66
C THR A 299 16.20 -11.59 -20.44
N SER A 300 14.92 -11.54 -20.09
CA SER A 300 14.36 -12.27 -18.95
C SER A 300 12.90 -12.59 -19.17
N VAL A 301 12.47 -13.75 -18.72
CA VAL A 301 11.08 -14.23 -18.80
C VAL A 301 10.68 -14.79 -17.46
N LEU A 302 9.59 -14.24 -16.87
CA LEU A 302 8.94 -14.78 -15.68
C LEU A 302 7.50 -15.13 -16.03
N PHE A 303 7.12 -16.39 -15.80
CA PHE A 303 5.72 -16.81 -15.97
C PHE A 303 4.89 -16.39 -14.76
N GLU A 304 3.82 -15.66 -15.03
CA GLU A 304 2.79 -15.29 -14.05
C GLU A 304 1.47 -16.00 -14.41
N VAL A 305 0.54 -16.11 -13.46
CA VAL A 305 -0.74 -16.85 -13.66
C VAL A 305 -1.53 -16.36 -14.88
N THR A 306 -1.42 -15.07 -15.20
CA THR A 306 -2.19 -14.43 -16.29
C THR A 306 -1.37 -14.14 -17.55
N GLY A 307 -0.07 -14.47 -17.57
CA GLY A 307 0.81 -14.16 -18.71
C GLY A 307 2.28 -14.25 -18.33
N TYR A 308 3.10 -13.48 -19.02
CA TYR A 308 4.53 -13.38 -18.76
C TYR A 308 4.93 -11.95 -18.47
N SER A 309 5.77 -11.76 -17.46
CA SER A 309 6.55 -10.54 -17.26
C SER A 309 7.90 -10.74 -17.97
N VAL A 310 8.21 -9.88 -18.91
CA VAL A 310 9.43 -9.97 -19.70
C VAL A 310 10.26 -8.70 -19.56
N ASN A 311 11.59 -8.83 -19.52
CA ASN A 311 12.50 -7.73 -19.74
C ASN A 311 12.97 -7.78 -21.17
N VAL A 312 12.88 -6.66 -21.89
CA VAL A 312 13.28 -6.54 -23.29
C VAL A 312 14.32 -5.45 -23.42
N GLN A 313 15.49 -5.79 -23.94
CA GLN A 313 16.54 -4.85 -24.25
C GLN A 313 16.31 -4.24 -25.62
N VAL A 314 16.30 -2.91 -25.69
CA VAL A 314 16.24 -2.12 -26.93
C VAL A 314 17.36 -1.09 -26.86
N GLY A 315 18.38 -1.22 -27.71
CA GLY A 315 19.56 -0.38 -27.59
C GLY A 315 20.26 -0.58 -26.23
N SER A 316 20.51 0.50 -25.55
CA SER A 316 21.10 0.51 -24.19
C SER A 316 20.08 0.30 -23.06
N VAL A 317 18.78 0.35 -23.34
CA VAL A 317 17.72 0.39 -22.34
C VAL A 317 17.01 -0.96 -22.20
N VAL A 318 16.71 -1.34 -20.97
CA VAL A 318 15.88 -2.52 -20.64
C VAL A 318 14.49 -2.07 -20.21
N PHE A 319 13.48 -2.46 -20.98
CA PHE A 319 12.08 -2.22 -20.65
C PHE A 319 11.44 -3.45 -20.04
N ARG A 320 10.58 -3.23 -19.05
CA ARG A 320 9.68 -4.28 -18.57
C ARG A 320 8.37 -4.23 -19.35
N ALA A 321 7.91 -5.40 -19.80
CA ALA A 321 6.62 -5.54 -20.49
C ALA A 321 5.83 -6.72 -19.91
N ARG A 322 4.52 -6.73 -20.19
CA ARG A 322 3.65 -7.86 -19.87
C ARG A 322 3.04 -8.41 -21.15
N THR A 323 3.07 -9.73 -21.30
CA THR A 323 2.50 -10.42 -22.46
C THR A 323 1.46 -11.44 -22.01
N SER A 324 0.52 -11.75 -22.87
CA SER A 324 -0.51 -12.78 -22.59
C SER A 324 0.09 -14.18 -22.59
N THR A 325 -0.66 -15.15 -22.05
CA THR A 325 -0.29 -16.58 -22.11
C THR A 325 -0.26 -17.16 -23.53
N ALA A 326 -0.87 -16.47 -24.52
CA ALA A 326 -0.84 -16.87 -25.93
C ALA A 326 0.56 -16.69 -26.55
N MET A 327 1.32 -15.71 -26.08
CA MET A 327 2.74 -15.54 -26.43
C MET A 327 3.55 -16.49 -25.54
N ARG A 328 4.51 -17.19 -26.14
CA ARG A 328 5.50 -18.00 -25.41
C ARG A 328 6.89 -17.38 -25.60
N PRO A 329 7.22 -16.33 -24.82
CA PRO A 329 8.48 -15.63 -24.98
C PRO A 329 9.64 -16.52 -24.52
N GLU A 330 10.79 -16.44 -25.25
CA GLU A 330 12.03 -17.12 -24.90
C GLU A 330 13.17 -16.10 -24.73
N VAL A 331 14.09 -16.37 -23.81
CA VAL A 331 15.29 -15.54 -23.64
C VAL A 331 16.15 -15.62 -24.89
N GLY A 332 16.65 -14.49 -25.37
CA GLY A 332 17.38 -14.36 -26.63
C GLY A 332 16.48 -14.18 -27.86
N GLN A 333 15.15 -14.23 -27.69
CA GLN A 333 14.21 -14.02 -28.80
C GLN A 333 14.25 -12.56 -29.26
N ALA A 334 14.44 -12.34 -30.56
CA ALA A 334 14.27 -11.03 -31.17
C ALA A 334 12.79 -10.69 -31.32
N VAL A 335 12.42 -9.50 -30.91
CA VAL A 335 11.03 -9.01 -30.88
C VAL A 335 10.93 -7.57 -31.38
N ALA A 336 9.72 -7.20 -31.80
CA ALA A 336 9.34 -5.81 -32.04
C ALA A 336 8.79 -5.19 -30.77
N VAL A 337 9.28 -4.02 -30.40
CA VAL A 337 8.86 -3.28 -29.21
C VAL A 337 8.28 -1.94 -29.62
N SER A 338 7.07 -1.64 -29.20
CA SER A 338 6.46 -0.31 -29.32
C SER A 338 6.10 0.24 -27.93
N ILE A 339 6.26 1.55 -27.78
CA ILE A 339 5.98 2.27 -26.53
C ILE A 339 4.90 3.31 -26.83
N ALA A 340 3.78 3.20 -26.13
CA ALA A 340 2.66 4.10 -26.31
C ALA A 340 2.56 5.10 -25.13
N ARG A 341 2.49 6.40 -25.47
CA ARG A 341 2.23 7.48 -24.52
C ARG A 341 3.04 7.41 -23.21
N PRO A 342 4.36 7.48 -23.25
CA PRO A 342 5.15 7.53 -22.02
C PRO A 342 4.81 8.80 -21.22
N LEU A 343 4.96 8.72 -19.88
CA LEU A 343 4.77 9.86 -19.00
C LEU A 343 6.04 10.69 -18.97
N VAL A 344 5.90 12.02 -18.97
CA VAL A 344 7.04 12.95 -18.97
C VAL A 344 6.91 13.91 -17.80
N TYR A 345 7.93 13.96 -16.98
CA TYR A 345 8.00 14.80 -15.78
C TYR A 345 9.06 15.88 -15.95
N PRO A 346 8.79 17.12 -15.50
CA PRO A 346 9.80 18.17 -15.42
C PRO A 346 10.89 17.78 -14.40
N MET A 347 12.15 18.14 -14.69
CA MET A 347 13.27 18.03 -13.76
C MET A 347 13.56 19.38 -13.08
#